data_bd72f957fbdd77e2379c14dc8cf06d7a
#
_entry.id   bd72f957fbdd77e2379c14dc8cf06d7a
#
_cell.length_a   1.000
_cell.length_b   1.000
_cell.length_c   1.000
_cell.angle_alpha   90.00
_cell.angle_beta   90.00
_cell.angle_gamma   90.00
#
_symmetry.space_group_name_H-M   'P 1'
#
loop_
_entity.id
_entity.type
_entity.pdbx_description
1 polymer ?
#
loop_
_entity_poly.entity_id
_entity_poly.type
_entity_poly.pdbx_seq_one_letter_code
_entity_poly.pdbx_strand_id
1 'polypeptide(L)'
;MGTGNTMFATNSLKWIALGLAMAVASPALAADVTFVMRNDHPNAVELELYSQDRNHIWPGGNEVYYLDDGETKQIPLSCEEGESICYGAWISGDKQTYWGVGPENAETCQDCCYTCSSGETEQINLTE
;
A
#
# COMPACT_ATOMS: atom_id res chain seq x y z
N MET A 1 -41.11 56.15 14.08
CA MET A 1 -40.97 55.83 13.77
C MET A 1 -40.36 54.99 13.20
N GLY A 2 -40.43 54.47 12.83
CA GLY A 2 -39.94 53.64 12.23
C GLY A 2 -38.89 53.12 12.38
N THR A 3 -38.67 52.99 12.50
CA THR A 3 -37.71 52.70 12.80
C THR A 3 -37.31 51.52 12.95
N GLY A 4 -37.66 51.05 13.25
CA GLY A 4 -37.15 50.02 13.52
C GLY A 4 -36.82 49.17 12.64
N ASN A 5 -37.32 48.77 12.38
CA ASN A 5 -37.16 47.98 11.58
C ASN A 5 -36.07 47.58 11.16
N THR A 6 -35.80 47.71 10.86
CA THR A 6 -34.78 47.49 10.37
C THR A 6 -33.98 46.53 10.69
N MET A 7 -33.61 46.43 11.37
CA MET A 7 -32.69 45.69 11.69
C MET A 7 -32.73 44.42 11.51
N PHE A 8 -33.48 43.97 11.60
CA PHE A 8 -33.51 42.73 11.61
C PHE A 8 -32.96 42.06 10.64
N ALA A 9 -33.05 42.34 9.84
CA ALA A 9 -32.67 41.65 8.76
C ALA A 9 -31.40 41.06 8.92
N THR A 10 -30.63 41.68 9.37
CA THR A 10 -29.38 41.27 9.40
C THR A 10 -29.09 39.98 9.84
N ASN A 11 -29.58 39.64 10.69
CA ASN A 11 -29.17 38.48 11.25
C ASN A 11 -29.21 37.36 10.44
N SER A 12 -30.04 37.24 9.80
CA SER A 12 -30.14 36.03 9.19
C SER A 12 -28.98 35.56 8.50
N LEU A 13 -28.31 36.27 7.96
CA LEU A 13 -27.27 35.79 7.29
C LEU A 13 -26.32 35.02 7.89
N LYS A 14 -25.98 35.21 8.92
CA LYS A 14 -25.00 34.50 9.45
C LYS A 14 -25.06 33.09 9.40
N TRP A 15 -26.03 32.58 9.63
CA TRP A 15 -25.97 31.21 9.77
C TRP A 15 -25.72 30.54 8.56
N ILE A 16 -26.02 31.01 7.61
CA ILE A 16 -25.78 30.38 6.45
C ILE A 16 -24.45 29.90 6.34
N ALA A 17 -23.61 30.61 6.65
CA ALA A 17 -22.27 30.29 6.42
C ALA A 17 -21.89 29.03 6.98
N LEU A 18 -22.43 28.66 7.96
CA LEU A 18 -21.99 27.51 8.49
C LEU A 18 -22.23 26.34 7.82
N GLY A 19 -23.15 26.13 7.41
CA GLY A 19 -23.42 24.88 6.98
C GLY A 19 -22.57 24.34 5.99
N LEU A 20 -21.93 25.07 5.36
CA LEU A 20 -21.16 24.54 4.40
C LEU A 20 -19.93 23.96 4.67
N ALA A 21 -19.49 24.02 5.67
CA ALA A 21 -18.24 23.51 5.94
C ALA A 21 -18.26 22.05 5.90
N MET A 22 -18.57 21.44 4.89
CA MET A 22 -18.54 20.08 4.88
C MET A 22 -17.28 19.58 4.40
N ALA A 23 -16.64 18.81 5.09
CA ALA A 23 -15.39 18.26 4.69
C ALA A 23 -15.66 17.11 3.76
N VAL A 24 -15.13 17.11 2.65
CA VAL A 24 -15.31 16.05 1.72
C VAL A 24 -14.05 15.23 1.66
N ALA A 25 -14.09 14.04 2.12
CA ALA A 25 -12.93 13.20 2.05
C ALA A 25 -12.77 12.71 0.63
N SER A 26 -11.61 12.82 0.10
CA SER A 26 -11.33 12.29 -1.23
C SER A 26 -11.04 10.82 -1.11
N PRO A 27 -11.61 9.98 -1.92
CA PRO A 27 -11.32 8.58 -1.89
C PRO A 27 -9.91 8.35 -2.40
N ALA A 28 -9.30 7.31 -1.93
CA ALA A 28 -7.99 6.94 -2.43
C ALA A 28 -8.13 6.52 -3.88
N LEU A 29 -7.18 6.90 -4.70
CA LEU A 29 -7.21 6.54 -6.10
C LEU A 29 -6.62 5.15 -6.27
N ALA A 30 -7.26 4.35 -7.09
CA ALA A 30 -6.75 3.04 -7.43
C ALA A 30 -5.54 3.20 -8.34
N ALA A 31 -4.56 2.37 -8.12
CA ALA A 31 -3.35 2.37 -8.92
C ALA A 31 -2.82 0.94 -8.98
N ASP A 32 -1.70 0.75 -9.63
CA ASP A 32 -1.08 -0.55 -9.68
C ASP A 32 0.43 -0.40 -9.64
N VAL A 33 1.11 -1.48 -9.35
CA VAL A 33 2.56 -1.53 -9.42
C VAL A 33 2.91 -2.99 -9.69
N THR A 34 3.96 -3.23 -10.45
CA THR A 34 4.43 -4.57 -10.73
C THR A 34 5.76 -4.78 -10.02
N PHE A 35 5.81 -5.76 -9.14
CA PHE A 35 7.07 -6.13 -8.50
C PHE A 35 7.77 -7.15 -9.38
N VAL A 36 9.05 -6.92 -9.67
CA VAL A 36 9.84 -7.83 -10.48
C VAL A 36 10.79 -8.55 -9.52
N MET A 37 10.50 -9.82 -9.23
CA MET A 37 11.23 -10.56 -8.21
C MET A 37 11.99 -11.71 -8.86
N ARG A 38 13.25 -11.87 -8.51
CA ARG A 38 14.05 -12.97 -9.01
C ARG A 38 14.63 -13.78 -7.87
N ASN A 39 14.45 -15.10 -7.93
CA ASN A 39 15.03 -16.01 -6.95
C ASN A 39 16.41 -16.45 -7.41
N ASP A 40 17.45 -15.88 -6.81
CA ASP A 40 18.82 -16.29 -7.09
C ASP A 40 19.35 -17.28 -6.04
N HIS A 41 18.49 -17.83 -5.22
CA HIS A 41 18.85 -18.83 -4.24
C HIS A 41 18.55 -20.21 -4.83
N PRO A 42 19.34 -21.23 -4.49
CA PRO A 42 19.12 -22.55 -5.06
C PRO A 42 17.85 -23.25 -4.57
N ASN A 43 17.26 -22.80 -3.49
CA ASN A 43 16.01 -23.36 -3.01
C ASN A 43 14.83 -22.52 -3.45
N ALA A 44 13.66 -23.11 -3.53
CA ALA A 44 12.45 -22.39 -3.85
C ALA A 44 12.13 -21.37 -2.77
N VAL A 45 11.54 -20.27 -3.13
CA VAL A 45 11.24 -19.17 -2.24
C VAL A 45 9.75 -18.90 -2.26
N GLU A 46 9.19 -18.62 -1.10
CA GLU A 46 7.82 -18.14 -0.96
C GLU A 46 7.86 -16.66 -0.66
N LEU A 47 6.86 -15.92 -1.12
CA LEU A 47 6.91 -14.47 -1.04
C LEU A 47 5.51 -13.90 -0.83
N GLU A 48 5.43 -12.87 -0.01
CA GLU A 48 4.22 -12.09 0.14
C GLU A 48 4.56 -10.62 0.06
N LEU A 49 3.57 -9.81 -0.22
CA LEU A 49 3.72 -8.37 -0.28
C LEU A 49 2.76 -7.77 0.74
N TYR A 50 3.24 -6.78 1.49
CA TYR A 50 2.49 -6.25 2.61
C TYR A 50 2.35 -4.74 2.51
N SER A 51 1.13 -4.24 2.66
CA SER A 51 0.91 -2.81 2.76
C SER A 51 1.42 -2.32 4.11
N GLN A 52 2.10 -1.19 4.11
CA GLN A 52 2.50 -0.56 5.36
C GLN A 52 1.47 0.48 5.80
N ASP A 53 0.48 0.75 4.96
CA ASP A 53 -0.49 1.80 5.24
C ASP A 53 -1.86 1.25 5.62
N ARG A 54 -2.12 0.00 5.36
CA ARG A 54 -3.37 -0.65 5.71
C ARG A 54 -3.14 -2.13 5.94
N ASN A 55 -4.12 -2.80 6.51
CA ASN A 55 -3.97 -4.20 6.82
C ASN A 55 -4.31 -5.02 5.58
N HIS A 56 -3.39 -5.10 4.65
CA HIS A 56 -3.61 -5.80 3.39
C HIS A 56 -2.34 -6.55 2.98
N ILE A 57 -2.52 -7.78 2.52
CA ILE A 57 -1.44 -8.66 2.10
C ILE A 57 -1.78 -9.20 0.72
N TRP A 58 -0.80 -9.28 -0.16
CA TRP A 58 -0.95 -9.92 -1.46
C TRP A 58 -0.12 -11.20 -1.48
N PRO A 59 -0.60 -12.30 -2.00
CA PRO A 59 -1.85 -12.44 -2.70
C PRO A 59 -3.05 -12.54 -1.75
N GLY A 60 -2.83 -12.75 -0.47
CA GLY A 60 -3.91 -12.90 0.48
C GLY A 60 -4.46 -14.30 0.49
N GLY A 61 -5.45 -14.53 1.35
CA GLY A 61 -6.14 -15.82 1.37
C GLY A 61 -5.29 -16.98 1.82
N ASN A 62 -4.28 -16.73 2.63
CA ASN A 62 -3.36 -17.77 3.09
C ASN A 62 -2.54 -18.38 1.95
N GLU A 63 -2.38 -17.64 0.86
CA GLU A 63 -1.57 -18.09 -0.26
C GLU A 63 -0.30 -17.28 -0.33
N VAL A 64 0.67 -17.75 -1.07
CA VAL A 64 1.94 -17.05 -1.27
C VAL A 64 2.29 -17.10 -2.74
N TYR A 65 3.16 -16.19 -3.18
CA TYR A 65 3.76 -16.32 -4.49
C TYR A 65 4.94 -17.29 -4.31
N TYR A 66 5.21 -18.08 -5.33
CA TYR A 66 6.24 -19.11 -5.27
C TYR A 66 7.20 -18.93 -6.43
N LEU A 67 8.47 -18.91 -6.13
CA LEU A 67 9.50 -18.78 -7.17
C LEU A 67 10.46 -19.96 -7.07
N ASP A 68 10.62 -20.66 -8.19
CA ASP A 68 11.59 -21.73 -8.26
C ASP A 68 13.00 -21.14 -8.38
N ASP A 69 14.00 -21.98 -8.20
CA ASP A 69 15.39 -21.60 -8.38
C ASP A 69 15.58 -20.92 -9.74
N GLY A 70 16.12 -19.74 -9.74
CA GLY A 70 16.41 -19.00 -10.97
C GLY A 70 15.21 -18.34 -11.62
N GLU A 71 14.06 -18.47 -11.05
CA GLU A 71 12.85 -17.90 -11.66
C GLU A 71 12.76 -16.40 -11.44
N THR A 72 12.37 -15.66 -12.46
CA THR A 72 12.00 -14.25 -12.34
C THR A 72 10.49 -14.16 -12.55
N LYS A 73 9.82 -13.52 -11.63
CA LYS A 73 8.37 -13.40 -11.70
C LYS A 73 7.97 -11.93 -11.66
N GLN A 74 7.06 -11.55 -12.52
CA GLN A 74 6.48 -10.22 -12.49
C GLN A 74 5.15 -10.35 -11.75
N ILE A 75 4.98 -9.59 -10.70
CA ILE A 75 3.81 -9.68 -9.84
C ILE A 75 3.06 -8.35 -9.89
N PRO A 76 2.01 -8.27 -10.68
CA PRO A 76 1.23 -7.05 -10.73
C PRO A 76 0.26 -6.99 -9.55
N LEU A 77 0.19 -5.85 -8.91
CA LEU A 77 -0.69 -5.65 -7.77
C LEU A 77 -1.62 -4.48 -8.04
N SER A 78 -2.86 -4.61 -7.59
CA SER A 78 -3.76 -3.46 -7.49
C SER A 78 -3.55 -2.85 -6.12
N CYS A 79 -3.33 -1.57 -6.03
CA CYS A 79 -3.01 -0.90 -4.78
C CYS A 79 -3.59 0.51 -4.77
N GLU A 80 -3.34 1.25 -3.71
CA GLU A 80 -3.79 2.63 -3.61
C GLU A 80 -2.64 3.54 -3.97
N GLU A 81 -2.91 4.61 -4.70
CA GLU A 81 -1.87 5.53 -5.12
C GLU A 81 -1.08 6.01 -3.91
N GLY A 82 0.22 5.89 -3.95
CA GLY A 82 1.08 6.32 -2.86
C GLY A 82 1.26 5.30 -1.73
N GLU A 83 0.60 4.17 -1.82
CA GLU A 83 0.69 3.14 -0.78
C GLU A 83 2.11 2.57 -0.72
N SER A 84 2.63 2.39 0.48
CA SER A 84 3.95 1.79 0.66
C SER A 84 3.79 0.29 0.82
N ILE A 85 4.45 -0.47 -0.05
CA ILE A 85 4.33 -1.92 -0.09
C ILE A 85 5.70 -2.55 0.06
N CYS A 86 5.86 -3.43 1.03
CA CYS A 86 7.14 -4.08 1.28
C CYS A 86 7.07 -5.56 0.96
N TYR A 87 8.17 -6.12 0.45
CA TYR A 87 8.20 -7.53 0.18
C TYR A 87 8.79 -8.30 1.37
N GLY A 88 8.25 -9.48 1.61
CA GLY A 88 8.84 -10.44 2.51
C GLY A 88 8.93 -11.77 1.80
N ALA A 89 10.09 -12.40 1.87
CA ALA A 89 10.33 -13.67 1.19
C ALA A 89 11.08 -14.60 2.12
N TRP A 90 10.92 -15.89 1.95
CA TRP A 90 11.61 -16.86 2.77
C TRP A 90 11.76 -18.16 1.97
N ILE A 91 12.69 -19.01 2.43
CA ILE A 91 12.88 -20.29 1.77
C ILE A 91 11.68 -21.17 2.07
N SER A 92 11.14 -21.81 1.05
CA SER A 92 10.02 -22.70 1.22
C SER A 92 10.40 -23.80 2.21
N GLY A 93 9.65 -23.90 3.30
CA GLY A 93 9.92 -24.86 4.35
C GLY A 93 10.88 -24.36 5.44
N ASP A 94 11.45 -23.16 5.29
CA ASP A 94 12.38 -22.66 6.30
C ASP A 94 12.21 -21.14 6.42
N LYS A 95 11.34 -20.71 7.30
CA LYS A 95 11.06 -19.29 7.48
C LYS A 95 12.16 -18.55 8.23
N GLN A 96 13.19 -19.24 8.69
CA GLN A 96 14.27 -18.56 9.38
C GLN A 96 15.24 -17.94 8.39
N THR A 97 15.25 -18.40 7.16
CA THR A 97 16.05 -17.79 6.11
C THR A 97 15.13 -16.92 5.30
N TYR A 98 15.30 -15.60 5.38
CA TYR A 98 14.34 -14.68 4.78
C TYR A 98 15.00 -13.47 4.17
N TRP A 99 14.26 -12.76 3.36
CA TRP A 99 14.66 -11.49 2.76
C TRP A 99 13.55 -10.47 3.03
N GLY A 100 13.91 -9.20 2.94
CA GLY A 100 12.93 -8.14 3.09
C GLY A 100 12.41 -8.06 4.51
N VAL A 101 11.11 -7.88 4.64
CA VAL A 101 10.47 -7.81 5.94
C VAL A 101 10.12 -9.20 6.48
N GLY A 102 10.56 -10.25 5.79
CA GLY A 102 10.37 -11.62 6.26
C GLY A 102 8.93 -12.08 6.27
N PRO A 103 8.69 -13.25 6.84
CA PRO A 103 7.32 -13.73 6.95
C PRO A 103 6.51 -12.85 7.87
N GLU A 104 5.26 -12.62 7.51
CA GLU A 104 4.31 -11.88 8.34
C GLU A 104 4.72 -10.42 8.60
N ASN A 105 5.52 -9.84 7.72
CA ASN A 105 5.93 -8.44 7.86
C ASN A 105 6.58 -8.21 9.23
N ALA A 106 7.28 -9.18 9.76
CA ALA A 106 7.75 -9.14 11.13
C ALA A 106 9.09 -8.44 11.31
N GLU A 107 9.86 -8.27 10.25
CA GLU A 107 11.20 -7.75 10.37
C GLU A 107 11.30 -6.33 9.81
N THR A 108 12.24 -5.57 10.32
CA THR A 108 12.46 -4.22 9.82
C THR A 108 13.39 -4.27 8.62
N CYS A 109 13.02 -3.59 7.56
CA CYS A 109 13.85 -3.54 6.36
C CYS A 109 13.63 -2.20 5.68
N GLN A 110 14.69 -1.41 5.49
CA GLN A 110 14.53 -0.07 4.97
C GLN A 110 14.43 -0.02 3.47
N ASP A 111 15.13 -0.89 2.75
CA ASP A 111 15.14 -0.82 1.30
C ASP A 111 14.24 -1.86 0.66
N CYS A 112 13.23 -2.31 1.37
CA CYS A 112 12.36 -3.37 0.90
C CYS A 112 10.97 -2.91 0.54
N CYS A 113 10.76 -1.61 0.51
CA CYS A 113 9.43 -1.06 0.31
C CYS A 113 9.41 -0.15 -0.91
N TYR A 114 8.34 -0.23 -1.66
CA TYR A 114 8.18 0.50 -2.90
C TYR A 114 6.82 1.19 -2.89
N THR A 115 6.75 2.33 -3.55
CA THR A 115 5.53 3.11 -3.57
C THR A 115 4.65 2.69 -4.73
N CYS A 116 3.37 2.52 -4.48
CA CYS A 116 2.41 2.22 -5.53
C CYS A 116 2.21 3.46 -6.39
N SER A 117 2.75 3.44 -7.60
CA SER A 117 2.67 4.61 -8.46
C SER A 117 2.75 4.23 -9.93
N SER A 118 2.09 3.22 -10.35
CA SER A 118 2.09 2.75 -11.72
C SER A 118 3.47 2.47 -12.27
N GLY A 119 3.70 1.35 -12.80
CA GLY A 119 4.99 0.98 -13.36
C GLY A 119 5.56 -0.25 -12.69
N GLU A 120 6.81 -0.52 -12.97
CA GLU A 120 7.47 -1.71 -12.44
C GLU A 120 8.58 -1.31 -11.49
N THR A 121 8.87 -2.15 -10.51
CA THR A 121 10.06 -1.94 -9.70
C THR A 121 11.29 -2.33 -10.50
N GLU A 122 12.44 -1.94 -10.04
CA GLU A 122 13.66 -2.56 -10.53
C GLU A 122 13.58 -4.04 -10.18
N GLN A 123 14.42 -4.87 -10.78
CA GLN A 123 14.44 -6.28 -10.46
C GLN A 123 15.03 -6.47 -9.07
N ILE A 124 14.28 -7.10 -8.21
CA ILE A 124 14.69 -7.35 -6.84
C ILE A 124 15.25 -8.77 -6.80
N ASN A 125 16.51 -8.90 -6.46
CA ASN A 125 17.17 -10.19 -6.47
C ASN A 125 17.26 -10.76 -5.05
N LEU A 126 16.71 -11.96 -4.88
CA LEU A 126 16.76 -12.66 -3.61
C LEU A 126 18.00 -13.57 -3.66
N THR A 127 19.10 -13.08 -3.10
CA THR A 127 20.39 -13.74 -3.26
C THR A 127 20.76 -14.53 -2.02
N GLU A 128 21.70 -15.46 -2.18
CA GLU A 128 22.20 -16.27 -1.07
C GLU A 128 22.87 -15.44 -0.01
#